data_256bc0385e461e130b0303ba7f22eb25
#
_entry.id   256bc0385e461e130b0303ba7f22eb25
#
_cell.length_a   1.000
_cell.length_b   1.000
_cell.length_c   1.000
_cell.angle_alpha   90.00
_cell.angle_beta   90.00
_cell.angle_gamma   90.00
#
_symmetry.space_group_name_H-M   'P 1'
#
loop_
_entity.id
_entity.type
_entity.pdbx_description
1 polymer ?
#
loop_
_entity_poly.entity_id
_entity_poly.type
_entity_poly.pdbx_seq_one_letter_code
_entity_poly.pdbx_strand_id
1 'polypeptide(L)'
;NDQSPLVINTPDGIYNDAFNTSWNASGINAALFGFFPDLEFDSFATIGLEGPAAGVAGAEDPSLVQDASLTPSVSGYFQTGGTGLNVNTLTGASWYVLNTAANALPTDGRWLIAQITTAGSISGTINYQIFPLGDGANQIQKSVDFDGEGEFPLFVTVCGCMDEMACNYSADANNEDGSCEYAADNYDCDGNCIAGVDCNGECG
;
A
#
# COMPACT_ATOMS: atom_id res chain seq x y z
N ASN A 1 -16.90 -0.57 -3.29
CA ASN A 1 -15.48 -0.49 -2.90
C ASN A 1 -15.30 -1.39 -1.70
N ASP A 2 -14.65 -2.52 -1.90
CA ASP A 2 -14.36 -3.50 -0.87
C ASP A 2 -12.91 -3.31 -0.37
N GLN A 3 -12.54 -2.06 -0.11
CA GLN A 3 -11.24 -1.76 0.49
C GLN A 3 -11.38 -1.72 2.01
N SER A 4 -10.45 -2.37 2.69
CA SER A 4 -10.29 -2.25 4.13
C SER A 4 -10.09 -0.78 4.51
N PRO A 5 -10.56 -0.30 5.67
CA PRO A 5 -10.31 1.06 6.10
C PRO A 5 -8.80 1.31 6.27
N LEU A 6 -8.34 2.52 6.05
CA LEU A 6 -7.01 2.95 6.51
C LEU A 6 -7.01 2.95 8.03
N VAL A 7 -6.11 2.19 8.63
CA VAL A 7 -5.95 2.10 10.08
C VAL A 7 -4.49 2.26 10.44
N ILE A 8 -4.20 3.12 11.39
CA ILE A 8 -2.90 3.24 12.06
C ILE A 8 -3.13 3.15 13.57
N ASN A 9 -2.52 2.19 14.22
CA ASN A 9 -2.57 2.01 15.66
C ASN A 9 -1.20 2.34 16.25
N THR A 10 -1.17 3.29 17.15
CA THR A 10 0.01 3.75 17.90
C THR A 10 -0.40 3.93 19.35
N PRO A 11 -0.54 2.86 20.15
CA PRO A 11 -1.14 2.91 21.50
C PRO A 11 -0.49 3.91 22.43
N ASP A 12 0.82 4.14 22.27
CA ASP A 12 1.59 5.10 23.07
C ASP A 12 1.63 6.51 22.45
N GLY A 13 0.82 6.73 21.40
CA GLY A 13 0.77 7.99 20.67
C GLY A 13 1.91 8.14 19.68
N ILE A 14 1.86 9.21 18.88
CA ILE A 14 2.94 9.62 18.00
C ILE A 14 3.58 10.91 18.50
N TYR A 15 4.87 11.07 18.23
CA TYR A 15 5.59 12.30 18.56
C TYR A 15 5.28 13.38 17.52
N ASN A 16 4.91 14.57 18.02
CA ASN A 16 4.76 15.78 17.23
C ASN A 16 5.53 16.91 17.87
N ASP A 17 6.40 17.53 17.12
CA ASP A 17 7.17 18.69 17.57
C ASP A 17 6.37 19.98 17.43
N ALA A 18 6.46 20.86 18.43
CA ALA A 18 5.73 22.12 18.45
C ALA A 18 6.15 23.11 17.33
N PHE A 19 7.31 22.90 16.72
CA PHE A 19 7.79 23.72 15.61
C PHE A 19 7.22 23.27 14.24
N ASN A 20 6.73 22.04 14.12
CA ASN A 20 5.94 21.64 12.95
C ASN A 20 4.45 21.77 13.25
N THR A 21 3.83 22.80 12.74
CA THR A 21 2.37 23.02 12.85
C THR A 21 1.59 22.43 11.66
N SER A 22 2.28 21.78 10.73
CA SER A 22 1.68 21.11 9.57
C SER A 22 1.43 19.63 9.86
N TRP A 23 0.45 19.05 9.19
CA TRP A 23 0.19 17.61 9.18
C TRP A 23 1.15 16.85 8.24
N ASN A 24 1.86 17.58 7.38
CA ASN A 24 2.81 17.05 6.41
C ASN A 24 4.21 17.66 6.63
N ALA A 25 5.17 17.24 5.84
CA ALA A 25 6.56 17.65 5.96
C ALA A 25 6.82 19.15 5.68
N SER A 26 5.83 19.93 5.21
CA SER A 26 6.03 21.34 4.84
C SER A 26 6.45 22.25 6.01
N GLY A 27 6.17 21.83 7.23
CA GLY A 27 6.58 22.55 8.44
C GLY A 27 7.97 22.19 8.95
N ILE A 28 8.59 21.14 8.41
CA ILE A 28 9.93 20.71 8.82
C ILE A 28 10.98 21.67 8.26
N ASN A 29 11.83 22.20 9.11
CA ASN A 29 12.94 23.04 8.70
C ASN A 29 14.26 22.46 9.22
N ALA A 30 15.01 21.78 8.36
CA ALA A 30 16.28 21.14 8.69
C ALA A 30 17.34 22.13 9.24
N ALA A 31 17.23 23.41 8.93
CA ALA A 31 18.13 24.42 9.52
C ALA A 31 17.95 24.59 11.03
N LEU A 32 16.83 24.15 11.57
CA LEU A 32 16.52 24.18 13.01
C LEU A 32 17.04 22.96 13.77
N PHE A 33 17.41 21.85 13.12
CA PHE A 33 17.83 20.60 13.79
C PHE A 33 19.03 20.82 14.73
N GLY A 34 19.93 21.76 14.42
CA GLY A 34 21.04 22.10 15.30
C GLY A 34 20.65 22.77 16.63
N PHE A 35 19.44 23.33 16.70
CA PHE A 35 18.90 23.98 17.89
C PHE A 35 17.78 23.15 18.53
N PHE A 36 17.03 22.45 17.73
CA PHE A 36 15.89 21.62 18.10
C PHE A 36 16.03 20.24 17.44
N PRO A 37 16.90 19.37 17.95
CA PRO A 37 17.22 18.10 17.33
C PRO A 37 16.01 17.15 17.25
N ASP A 38 15.09 17.27 18.20
CA ASP A 38 13.89 16.43 18.26
C ASP A 38 12.93 16.68 17.07
N LEU A 39 13.04 17.83 16.41
CA LEU A 39 12.25 18.12 15.19
C LEU A 39 12.53 17.15 14.03
N GLU A 40 13.72 16.54 14.00
CA GLU A 40 14.05 15.50 13.02
C GLU A 40 13.16 14.25 13.16
N PHE A 41 12.64 14.00 14.36
CA PHE A 41 11.81 12.85 14.68
C PHE A 41 10.31 13.15 14.65
N ASP A 42 9.90 14.32 14.19
CA ASP A 42 8.49 14.69 14.09
C ASP A 42 7.71 13.72 13.17
N SER A 43 6.45 13.49 13.50
CA SER A 43 5.58 12.62 12.70
C SER A 43 4.79 13.44 11.69
N PHE A 44 4.84 13.04 10.42
CA PHE A 44 4.16 13.72 9.32
C PHE A 44 3.77 12.76 8.20
N ALA A 45 2.73 13.10 7.44
CA ALA A 45 2.42 12.43 6.19
C ALA A 45 3.23 13.07 5.04
N THR A 46 3.58 12.26 4.05
CA THR A 46 4.33 12.71 2.88
C THR A 46 4.05 11.82 1.67
N ILE A 47 4.57 12.17 0.52
CA ILE A 47 4.71 11.30 -0.64
C ILE A 47 6.12 11.56 -1.22
N GLY A 48 6.99 10.56 -1.08
CA GLY A 48 8.32 10.53 -1.69
C GLY A 48 9.35 11.55 -1.15
N LEU A 49 9.02 12.31 -0.08
CA LEU A 49 9.90 13.33 0.48
C LEU A 49 10.16 13.09 1.97
N GLU A 50 11.40 13.22 2.40
CA GLU A 50 11.81 13.20 3.81
C GLU A 50 11.68 14.57 4.51
N GLY A 51 11.26 15.59 3.78
CA GLY A 51 11.12 16.96 4.25
C GLY A 51 10.21 17.77 3.32
N PRO A 52 10.17 19.12 3.48
CA PRO A 52 9.29 19.98 2.69
C PRO A 52 9.67 19.95 1.21
N ALA A 53 8.67 20.06 0.33
CA ALA A 53 8.88 20.20 -1.10
C ALA A 53 9.64 21.47 -1.49
N ALA A 54 9.64 22.48 -0.61
CA ALA A 54 10.38 23.71 -0.79
C ALA A 54 11.89 23.42 -0.93
N GLY A 55 12.46 23.75 -2.09
CA GLY A 55 13.87 23.50 -2.42
C GLY A 55 14.11 22.25 -3.26
N VAL A 56 13.09 21.45 -3.53
CA VAL A 56 13.14 20.28 -4.43
C VAL A 56 12.43 20.65 -5.72
N ALA A 57 13.17 20.78 -6.81
CA ALA A 57 12.62 21.25 -8.09
C ALA A 57 11.49 20.33 -8.60
N GLY A 58 10.31 20.89 -8.81
CA GLY A 58 9.15 20.17 -9.34
C GLY A 58 8.44 19.26 -8.33
N ALA A 59 8.88 19.22 -7.07
CA ALA A 59 8.19 18.47 -6.03
C ALA A 59 7.00 19.26 -5.45
N GLU A 60 6.05 18.55 -4.87
CA GLU A 60 4.86 19.08 -4.22
C GLU A 60 4.69 18.47 -2.83
N ASP A 61 4.34 19.30 -1.83
CA ASP A 61 3.84 18.80 -0.56
C ASP A 61 2.46 18.15 -0.80
N PRO A 62 2.13 17.05 -0.11
CA PRO A 62 0.89 16.33 -0.41
C PRO A 62 -0.34 17.18 -0.09
N SER A 63 -1.34 17.07 -0.95
CA SER A 63 -2.69 17.56 -0.73
C SER A 63 -3.50 16.55 0.06
N LEU A 64 -4.42 17.03 0.90
CA LEU A 64 -5.28 16.18 1.74
C LEU A 64 -6.75 16.39 1.37
N VAL A 65 -7.44 15.28 1.16
CA VAL A 65 -8.90 15.21 1.17
C VAL A 65 -9.32 14.33 2.33
N GLN A 66 -10.24 14.79 3.16
CA GLN A 66 -10.71 14.02 4.31
C GLN A 66 -12.17 14.35 4.64
N ASP A 67 -12.88 13.36 5.16
CA ASP A 67 -14.22 13.51 5.70
C ASP A 67 -14.17 14.36 6.98
N ALA A 68 -15.02 15.37 7.06
CA ALA A 68 -15.07 16.27 8.21
C ALA A 68 -15.56 15.61 9.50
N SER A 69 -16.14 14.42 9.42
CA SER A 69 -16.64 13.66 10.59
C SER A 69 -15.56 12.76 11.22
N LEU A 70 -14.39 12.61 10.59
CA LEU A 70 -13.30 11.80 11.13
C LEU A 70 -12.80 12.35 12.48
N THR A 71 -12.63 11.46 13.44
CA THR A 71 -12.12 11.80 14.79
C THR A 71 -11.17 10.68 15.28
N PRO A 72 -9.83 10.96 15.35
CA PRO A 72 -9.20 12.16 14.83
C PRO A 72 -9.29 12.25 13.30
N SER A 73 -9.23 13.47 12.78
CA SER A 73 -8.97 13.67 11.35
C SER A 73 -7.53 13.29 11.01
N VAL A 74 -7.22 13.03 9.74
CA VAL A 74 -5.84 12.73 9.31
C VAL A 74 -4.90 13.88 9.70
N SER A 75 -5.29 15.13 9.38
CA SER A 75 -4.50 16.28 9.77
C SER A 75 -4.37 16.43 11.29
N GLY A 76 -5.43 16.18 12.04
CA GLY A 76 -5.41 16.22 13.51
C GLY A 76 -4.47 15.16 14.11
N TYR A 77 -4.48 13.94 13.58
CA TYR A 77 -3.59 12.87 14.03
C TYR A 77 -2.12 13.29 13.92
N PHE A 78 -1.71 13.80 12.77
CA PHE A 78 -0.32 14.23 12.54
C PHE A 78 0.04 15.59 13.15
N GLN A 79 -0.91 16.44 13.57
CA GLN A 79 -0.64 17.72 14.18
C GLN A 79 -0.65 17.72 15.71
N THR A 80 -1.40 16.81 16.31
CA THR A 80 -1.64 16.86 17.76
C THR A 80 -1.20 15.61 18.50
N GLY A 81 -0.68 14.61 17.81
CA GLY A 81 -0.27 13.34 18.39
C GLY A 81 -1.46 12.46 18.81
N GLY A 82 -1.80 11.49 18.00
CA GLY A 82 -2.90 10.56 18.31
C GLY A 82 -2.40 9.18 18.66
N THR A 83 -3.25 8.40 19.34
CA THR A 83 -3.01 6.97 19.63
C THR A 83 -3.52 6.04 18.52
N GLY A 84 -4.17 6.59 17.52
CA GLY A 84 -4.65 5.85 16.36
C GLY A 84 -5.43 6.72 15.37
N LEU A 85 -5.43 6.29 14.14
CA LEU A 85 -6.20 6.84 13.04
C LEU A 85 -7.03 5.73 12.41
N ASN A 86 -8.34 5.94 12.26
CA ASN A 86 -9.24 4.99 11.61
C ASN A 86 -10.13 5.73 10.61
N VAL A 87 -9.88 5.50 9.33
CA VAL A 87 -10.59 6.13 8.23
C VAL A 87 -11.63 5.16 7.67
N ASN A 88 -12.78 5.10 8.32
CA ASN A 88 -13.87 4.17 8.00
C ASN A 88 -15.18 4.87 7.57
N THR A 89 -15.12 6.14 7.21
CA THR A 89 -16.29 6.90 6.74
C THR A 89 -16.52 6.70 5.24
N LEU A 90 -17.71 7.01 4.76
CA LEU A 90 -18.09 6.85 3.35
C LEU A 90 -17.20 7.67 2.41
N THR A 91 -16.85 8.89 2.80
CA THR A 91 -15.97 9.77 2.02
C THR A 91 -14.51 9.39 2.19
N GLY A 92 -14.16 8.88 3.38
CA GLY A 92 -12.80 8.46 3.70
C GLY A 92 -11.83 9.64 3.85
N ALA A 93 -10.55 9.35 3.66
CA ALA A 93 -9.49 10.33 3.53
C ALA A 93 -8.35 9.80 2.68
N SER A 94 -7.63 10.72 2.03
CA SER A 94 -6.38 10.39 1.33
C SER A 94 -5.48 11.61 1.23
N TRP A 95 -4.16 11.37 1.21
CA TRP A 95 -3.18 12.36 0.80
C TRP A 95 -2.52 11.91 -0.49
N TYR A 96 -2.20 12.87 -1.33
CA TYR A 96 -1.71 12.59 -2.67
C TYR A 96 -0.89 13.76 -3.22
N VAL A 97 -0.06 13.47 -4.22
CA VAL A 97 0.56 14.44 -5.10
C VAL A 97 0.08 14.21 -6.53
N LEU A 98 0.16 15.24 -7.36
CA LEU A 98 -0.18 15.10 -8.78
C LEU A 98 0.86 14.24 -9.50
N ASN A 99 0.44 13.55 -10.54
CA ASN A 99 1.33 12.72 -11.37
C ASN A 99 2.42 13.52 -12.11
N THR A 100 2.32 14.83 -12.11
CA THR A 100 3.32 15.76 -12.65
C THR A 100 4.39 16.17 -11.64
N ALA A 101 4.17 15.89 -10.35
CA ALA A 101 5.14 16.20 -9.32
C ALA A 101 6.37 15.29 -9.43
N ALA A 102 7.56 15.85 -9.20
CA ALA A 102 8.81 15.09 -9.28
C ALA A 102 8.84 13.94 -8.26
N ASN A 103 8.25 14.14 -7.09
CA ASN A 103 8.14 13.14 -6.03
C ASN A 103 6.96 12.15 -6.20
N ALA A 104 6.20 12.25 -7.29
CA ALA A 104 5.27 11.20 -7.69
C ALA A 104 5.99 9.94 -8.23
N LEU A 105 7.28 10.06 -8.56
CA LEU A 105 8.10 8.94 -8.98
C LEU A 105 8.82 8.31 -7.78
N PRO A 106 9.00 6.97 -7.77
CA PRO A 106 9.70 6.30 -6.69
C PRO A 106 11.20 6.62 -6.70
N THR A 107 11.81 6.65 -5.53
CA THR A 107 13.26 6.63 -5.38
C THR A 107 13.67 5.19 -5.03
N ASP A 108 14.51 4.58 -5.85
CA ASP A 108 14.93 3.17 -5.73
C ASP A 108 13.75 2.18 -5.58
N GLY A 109 12.67 2.44 -6.32
CA GLY A 109 11.47 1.61 -6.30
C GLY A 109 10.58 1.76 -5.05
N ARG A 110 10.83 2.77 -4.22
CA ARG A 110 10.12 3.02 -2.96
C ARG A 110 9.55 4.43 -2.90
N TRP A 111 8.42 4.58 -2.20
CA TRP A 111 7.86 5.87 -1.81
C TRP A 111 7.81 5.94 -0.29
N LEU A 112 8.34 7.02 0.29
CA LEU A 112 8.02 7.38 1.66
C LEU A 112 6.61 7.96 1.69
N ILE A 113 5.72 7.42 2.53
CA ILE A 113 4.31 7.86 2.62
C ILE A 113 3.99 8.54 3.94
N ALA A 114 4.75 8.28 4.97
CA ALA A 114 4.70 8.94 6.26
C ALA A 114 5.98 8.67 7.05
N GLN A 115 6.34 9.59 7.95
CA GLN A 115 7.22 9.35 9.07
C GLN A 115 6.38 9.30 10.33
N ILE A 116 6.54 8.24 11.13
CA ILE A 116 5.81 8.08 12.39
C ILE A 116 6.81 7.68 13.46
N THR A 117 6.95 8.54 14.46
CA THR A 117 7.77 8.31 15.63
C THR A 117 6.86 7.99 16.81
N THR A 118 7.05 6.85 17.43
CA THR A 118 6.30 6.41 18.61
C THR A 118 7.24 5.73 19.61
N ALA A 119 6.90 5.81 20.89
CA ALA A 119 7.64 5.12 21.94
C ALA A 119 7.28 3.64 22.07
N GLY A 120 6.23 3.20 21.40
CA GLY A 120 5.70 1.85 21.49
C GLY A 120 5.52 1.17 20.14
N SER A 121 4.54 0.27 20.09
CA SER A 121 4.22 -0.48 18.88
C SER A 121 3.47 0.36 17.85
N ILE A 122 3.61 -0.04 16.59
CA ILE A 122 2.83 0.47 15.46
C ILE A 122 2.27 -0.69 14.66
N SER A 123 0.98 -0.61 14.29
CA SER A 123 0.34 -1.59 13.40
C SER A 123 -0.78 -0.94 12.62
N GLY A 124 -1.28 -1.61 11.59
CA GLY A 124 -2.43 -1.10 10.85
C GLY A 124 -2.58 -1.65 9.45
N THR A 125 -3.42 -0.95 8.67
CA THR A 125 -3.69 -1.21 7.26
C THR A 125 -3.53 0.08 6.48
N ILE A 126 -2.68 0.09 5.47
CA ILE A 126 -2.50 1.22 4.56
C ILE A 126 -3.01 0.84 3.18
N ASN A 127 -3.84 1.72 2.62
CA ASN A 127 -4.30 1.60 1.25
C ASN A 127 -3.53 2.59 0.38
N TYR A 128 -3.08 2.15 -0.78
CA TYR A 128 -2.47 3.05 -1.73
C TYR A 128 -3.02 2.84 -3.14
N GLN A 129 -2.94 3.90 -3.92
CA GLN A 129 -3.36 3.92 -5.31
C GLN A 129 -2.26 4.52 -6.17
N ILE A 130 -1.91 3.81 -7.22
CA ILE A 130 -0.91 4.24 -8.19
C ILE A 130 -1.59 4.36 -9.55
N PHE A 131 -1.18 5.36 -10.31
CA PHE A 131 -1.61 5.59 -11.69
C PHE A 131 -0.40 5.40 -12.63
N PRO A 132 -0.13 4.17 -13.10
CA PRO A 132 0.99 3.93 -13.99
C PRO A 132 0.95 4.87 -15.19
N LEU A 133 2.06 5.54 -15.47
CA LEU A 133 2.18 6.55 -16.53
C LEU A 133 1.14 7.70 -16.44
N GLY A 134 0.55 7.93 -15.26
CA GLY A 134 -0.50 8.92 -15.05
C GLY A 134 -1.86 8.53 -15.63
N ASP A 135 -2.06 7.29 -16.04
CA ASP A 135 -3.30 6.81 -16.64
C ASP A 135 -4.30 6.35 -15.55
N GLY A 136 -5.35 7.13 -15.37
CA GLY A 136 -6.42 6.82 -14.41
C GLY A 136 -7.26 5.59 -14.77
N ALA A 137 -7.24 5.12 -16.01
CA ALA A 137 -7.95 3.90 -16.42
C ALA A 137 -7.23 2.63 -15.97
N ASN A 138 -5.91 2.71 -15.78
CA ASN A 138 -5.05 1.60 -15.38
C ASN A 138 -4.56 1.74 -13.92
N GLN A 139 -5.40 2.30 -13.04
CA GLN A 139 -5.06 2.46 -11.63
C GLN A 139 -4.80 1.12 -10.94
N ILE A 140 -3.79 1.11 -10.08
CA ILE A 140 -3.49 -0.01 -9.19
C ILE A 140 -3.88 0.40 -7.78
N GLN A 141 -4.78 -0.36 -7.14
CA GLN A 141 -5.18 -0.16 -5.75
C GLN A 141 -4.75 -1.38 -4.95
N LYS A 142 -4.08 -1.15 -3.83
CA LYS A 142 -3.60 -2.22 -2.94
C LYS A 142 -3.78 -1.82 -1.49
N SER A 143 -3.90 -2.83 -0.64
CA SER A 143 -3.89 -2.70 0.81
C SER A 143 -2.69 -3.46 1.36
N VAL A 144 -2.07 -2.94 2.39
CA VAL A 144 -0.97 -3.57 3.12
C VAL A 144 -1.30 -3.54 4.60
N ASP A 145 -1.32 -4.71 5.22
CA ASP A 145 -1.34 -4.83 6.67
C ASP A 145 0.10 -4.86 7.18
N PHE A 146 0.37 -4.13 8.25
CA PHE A 146 1.67 -4.08 8.88
C PHE A 146 1.56 -4.21 10.40
N ASP A 147 2.57 -4.81 11.04
CA ASP A 147 2.68 -4.97 12.48
C ASP A 147 4.16 -4.89 12.89
N GLY A 148 4.52 -3.76 13.49
CA GLY A 148 5.89 -3.45 13.85
C GLY A 148 6.79 -3.10 12.67
N GLU A 149 8.08 -3.38 12.82
CA GLU A 149 9.10 -3.15 11.80
C GLU A 149 9.20 -4.34 10.84
N GLY A 150 9.48 -4.07 9.58
CA GLY A 150 9.72 -5.13 8.59
C GLY A 150 9.24 -4.79 7.18
N GLU A 151 9.37 -5.78 6.31
CA GLU A 151 8.78 -5.76 4.98
C GLU A 151 7.50 -6.58 5.02
N PHE A 152 6.38 -5.95 4.70
CA PHE A 152 5.08 -6.60 4.69
C PHE A 152 4.69 -6.87 3.24
N PRO A 153 4.47 -8.15 2.88
CA PRO A 153 4.14 -8.50 1.52
C PRO A 153 2.79 -7.88 1.12
N LEU A 154 2.76 -7.32 -0.06
CA LEU A 154 1.50 -7.05 -0.72
C LEU A 154 0.78 -8.39 -0.89
N PHE A 155 -0.45 -8.51 -0.40
CA PHE A 155 -1.33 -9.56 -0.87
C PHE A 155 -1.68 -9.26 -2.33
N VAL A 156 -0.80 -9.66 -3.23
CA VAL A 156 -1.14 -9.70 -4.65
C VAL A 156 -2.11 -10.86 -4.79
N THR A 157 -3.38 -10.57 -5.02
CA THR A 157 -4.32 -11.60 -5.43
C THR A 157 -3.87 -12.08 -6.81
N VAL A 158 -3.23 -13.23 -6.86
CA VAL A 158 -2.88 -13.91 -8.09
C VAL A 158 -4.01 -14.89 -8.35
N CYS A 159 -4.91 -14.54 -9.26
CA CYS A 159 -5.98 -15.42 -9.70
C CYS A 159 -5.41 -16.52 -10.59
N GLY A 160 -5.90 -17.73 -10.43
CA GLY A 160 -5.49 -18.89 -11.22
C GLY A 160 -5.97 -20.19 -10.60
N CYS A 161 -5.76 -21.29 -11.31
CA CYS A 161 -6.10 -22.59 -10.80
C CYS A 161 -5.18 -23.01 -9.65
N MET A 162 -5.76 -23.32 -8.49
CA MET A 162 -5.06 -23.76 -7.28
C MET A 162 -5.09 -25.29 -7.08
N ASP A 163 -5.69 -26.04 -7.98
CA ASP A 163 -5.72 -27.51 -7.92
C ASP A 163 -4.46 -28.09 -8.59
N GLU A 164 -3.59 -28.73 -7.81
CA GLU A 164 -2.36 -29.38 -8.29
C GLU A 164 -2.60 -30.50 -9.31
N MET A 165 -3.84 -31.00 -9.40
CA MET A 165 -4.22 -32.03 -10.37
C MET A 165 -4.67 -31.45 -11.71
N ALA A 166 -4.87 -30.15 -11.81
CA ALA A 166 -5.24 -29.47 -13.03
C ALA A 166 -4.03 -29.27 -13.95
N CYS A 167 -4.28 -29.31 -15.26
CA CYS A 167 -3.24 -29.13 -16.27
C CYS A 167 -2.65 -27.70 -16.29
N ASN A 168 -3.41 -26.73 -15.82
CA ASN A 168 -3.03 -25.31 -15.75
C ASN A 168 -2.83 -24.82 -14.30
N TYR A 169 -2.45 -25.75 -13.39
CA TYR A 169 -2.11 -25.36 -12.01
C TYR A 169 -1.08 -24.23 -11.97
N SER A 170 -1.33 -23.25 -11.13
CA SER A 170 -0.43 -22.14 -10.88
C SER A 170 0.01 -22.13 -9.42
N ALA A 171 1.28 -22.42 -9.17
CA ALA A 171 1.84 -22.38 -7.81
C ALA A 171 1.87 -20.96 -7.19
N ASP A 172 1.78 -19.93 -8.03
CA ASP A 172 1.74 -18.53 -7.58
C ASP A 172 0.32 -18.04 -7.28
N ALA A 173 -0.72 -18.82 -7.68
CA ALA A 173 -2.11 -18.47 -7.41
C ALA A 173 -2.41 -18.58 -5.91
N ASN A 174 -3.06 -17.55 -5.38
CA ASN A 174 -3.57 -17.51 -4.01
C ASN A 174 -5.07 -17.19 -3.94
N ASN A 175 -5.72 -17.16 -5.10
CA ASN A 175 -7.16 -17.02 -5.24
C ASN A 175 -7.66 -17.86 -6.42
N GLU A 176 -8.49 -18.85 -6.11
CA GLU A 176 -9.11 -19.71 -7.13
C GLU A 176 -10.09 -18.88 -7.97
N ASP A 177 -9.92 -18.91 -9.29
CA ASP A 177 -10.75 -18.14 -10.24
C ASP A 177 -11.67 -19.02 -11.10
N GLY A 178 -11.67 -20.33 -10.84
CA GLY A 178 -12.46 -21.30 -11.57
C GLY A 178 -11.89 -21.65 -12.95
N SER A 179 -10.64 -21.30 -13.23
CA SER A 179 -9.99 -21.53 -14.52
C SER A 179 -9.38 -22.93 -14.65
N CYS A 180 -9.53 -23.83 -13.65
CA CYS A 180 -8.91 -25.13 -13.67
C CYS A 180 -9.34 -25.95 -14.89
N GLU A 181 -8.37 -26.43 -15.64
CA GLU A 181 -8.54 -27.32 -16.77
C GLU A 181 -7.96 -28.70 -16.44
N TYR A 182 -8.70 -29.77 -16.75
CA TYR A 182 -8.28 -31.11 -16.46
C TYR A 182 -8.11 -31.92 -17.76
N ALA A 183 -7.20 -32.86 -17.73
CA ALA A 183 -7.05 -33.80 -18.83
C ALA A 183 -8.35 -34.61 -19.05
N ALA A 184 -8.64 -34.95 -20.28
CA ALA A 184 -9.74 -35.87 -20.59
C ALA A 184 -9.47 -37.26 -20.01
N ASP A 185 -10.52 -38.06 -19.82
CA ASP A 185 -10.39 -39.43 -19.35
C ASP A 185 -9.40 -40.21 -20.24
N ASN A 186 -8.47 -40.92 -19.59
CA ASN A 186 -7.40 -41.70 -20.23
C ASN A 186 -6.29 -40.89 -20.92
N TYR A 187 -6.28 -39.57 -20.77
CA TYR A 187 -5.22 -38.70 -21.33
C TYR A 187 -4.46 -37.95 -20.20
N ASP A 188 -3.22 -37.61 -20.49
CA ASP A 188 -2.47 -36.66 -19.68
C ASP A 188 -2.74 -35.22 -20.14
N CYS A 189 -2.13 -34.25 -19.43
CA CYS A 189 -2.29 -32.82 -19.75
C CYS A 189 -1.70 -32.41 -21.11
N ASP A 190 -0.79 -33.20 -21.66
CA ASP A 190 -0.21 -33.00 -22.99
C ASP A 190 -1.03 -33.65 -24.10
N GLY A 191 -2.14 -34.30 -23.74
CA GLY A 191 -3.02 -35.02 -24.69
C GLY A 191 -2.51 -36.39 -25.09
N ASN A 192 -1.55 -36.99 -24.35
CA ASN A 192 -1.07 -38.32 -24.60
C ASN A 192 -2.00 -39.32 -23.91
N CYS A 193 -2.27 -40.45 -24.60
CA CYS A 193 -3.03 -41.53 -24.04
C CYS A 193 -2.24 -42.27 -22.94
N ILE A 194 -2.79 -42.35 -21.72
CA ILE A 194 -2.20 -43.04 -20.56
C ILE A 194 -2.79 -44.43 -20.28
N ALA A 195 -3.94 -44.78 -20.87
CA ALA A 195 -4.59 -46.07 -20.69
C ALA A 195 -4.12 -47.12 -21.72
N GLY A 196 -3.34 -46.69 -22.71
CA GLY A 196 -2.94 -47.52 -23.86
C GLY A 196 -3.92 -47.38 -25.01
N VAL A 197 -3.44 -47.65 -26.25
CA VAL A 197 -4.25 -47.56 -27.45
C VAL A 197 -4.69 -48.97 -27.86
N ASP A 198 -5.94 -49.12 -28.30
CA ASP A 198 -6.49 -50.34 -28.81
C ASP A 198 -5.98 -50.65 -30.24
N CYS A 199 -6.46 -51.78 -30.85
CA CYS A 199 -6.06 -52.17 -32.20
C CYS A 199 -6.53 -51.21 -33.32
N ASN A 200 -7.44 -50.31 -33.01
CA ASN A 200 -7.94 -49.27 -33.91
C ASN A 200 -7.23 -47.92 -33.72
N GLY A 201 -6.35 -47.82 -32.69
CA GLY A 201 -5.64 -46.61 -32.35
C GLY A 201 -6.43 -45.65 -31.43
N GLU A 202 -7.52 -46.12 -30.81
CA GLU A 202 -8.31 -45.35 -29.86
C GLU A 202 -7.75 -45.53 -28.43
N CYS A 203 -7.77 -44.46 -27.65
CA CYS A 203 -7.31 -44.47 -26.28
C CYS A 203 -8.40 -44.99 -25.34
N GLY A 204 -8.11 -46.02 -24.58
CA GLY A 204 -9.08 -46.45 -23.58
C GLY A 204 -9.15 -47.87 -23.24
#